data_146dde80c371e509854338cc053da4c8
#
_entry.id   146dde80c371e509854338cc053da4c8
#
_cell.length_a   1.000
_cell.length_b   1.000
_cell.length_c   1.000
_cell.angle_alpha   90.00
_cell.angle_beta   90.00
_cell.angle_gamma   90.00
#
_symmetry.space_group_name_H-M   'P 1'
#
loop_
_entity.id
_entity.type
_entity.pdbx_description
1 polymer ?
#
loop_
_entity_poly.entity_id
_entity_poly.type
_entity_poly.pdbx_seq_one_letter_code
_entity_poly.pdbx_strand_id
1 'polypeptide(L)'
;MKNIFALSALSLAFASSAFAGSSYVTGNVQFHDDGRIHGSDVTSTLEAGHTFDNQFGGFTVYTEFDGIQLGKLETENGGAGNTTPAITVGGEQSFNITDHLWVAAGYQHLFSAGENVQYRPLVKIGYNFDNGISLSNRTRAHIDATDADADTDYRMDNRIGYVMNEDVTLSYNNVYMIEAETMDHEFRATWTRKGVQPYFELRSQAHGAENSSGDSLVNNAFVFGASYGF
;
A
#
# COMPACT_ATOMS: atom_id res chain seq x y z
N MET A 1 17.48 -14.19 -14.18
CA MET A 1 16.24 -13.45 -14.51
C MET A 1 15.05 -13.87 -13.65
N LYS A 2 15.26 -14.69 -12.61
CA LYS A 2 14.15 -15.35 -11.88
C LYS A 2 13.73 -14.66 -10.59
N ASN A 3 14.39 -13.58 -10.18
CA ASN A 3 14.19 -12.97 -8.86
C ASN A 3 13.45 -11.63 -8.91
N ILE A 4 12.81 -11.32 -10.03
CA ILE A 4 12.10 -10.05 -10.23
C ILE A 4 10.76 -10.04 -9.46
N PHE A 5 10.27 -11.19 -9.04
CA PHE A 5 8.90 -11.40 -8.58
C PHE A 5 8.66 -11.27 -7.08
N ALA A 6 9.71 -11.35 -6.27
CA ALA A 6 9.61 -10.93 -4.87
C ALA A 6 9.40 -9.42 -4.73
N LEU A 7 9.47 -8.75 -5.85
CA LEU A 7 9.34 -7.31 -6.04
C LEU A 7 7.91 -6.83 -6.22
N SER A 8 6.95 -7.68 -6.00
CA SER A 8 5.57 -7.24 -6.07
C SER A 8 5.32 -6.20 -5.01
N ALA A 9 5.47 -5.03 -5.43
CA ALA A 9 5.10 -3.73 -5.01
C ALA A 9 6.22 -2.83 -4.52
N LEU A 10 7.37 -3.28 -4.07
CA LEU A 10 8.27 -2.35 -3.40
C LEU A 10 9.71 -2.82 -3.21
N SER A 11 10.26 -3.59 -4.10
CA SER A 11 11.69 -3.83 -4.06
C SER A 11 12.30 -3.49 -5.40
N LEU A 12 12.90 -2.35 -5.47
CA LEU A 12 13.77 -1.92 -6.53
C LEU A 12 15.19 -2.15 -6.03
N ALA A 13 15.87 -3.11 -6.63
CA ALA A 13 17.22 -3.46 -6.24
C ALA A 13 18.20 -2.36 -6.58
N PHE A 14 18.98 -1.95 -5.57
CA PHE A 14 20.13 -1.09 -5.75
C PHE A 14 21.32 -1.59 -4.99
N ALA A 15 22.39 -1.75 -5.70
CA ALA A 15 23.68 -1.95 -5.10
C ALA A 15 24.22 -0.62 -4.55
N SER A 16 24.08 -0.37 -3.28
CA SER A 16 24.99 0.49 -2.56
C SER A 16 25.94 -0.38 -1.76
N SER A 17 27.23 -0.18 -1.95
CA SER A 17 28.31 -1.01 -1.44
C SER A 17 28.54 -0.94 0.08
N ALA A 18 27.61 -0.42 0.85
CA ALA A 18 27.75 -0.26 2.30
C ALA A 18 26.83 -1.18 3.13
N PHE A 19 25.67 -1.57 2.58
CA PHE A 19 24.76 -2.54 3.20
C PHE A 19 24.20 -3.43 2.11
N ALA A 20 24.29 -4.76 2.26
CA ALA A 20 23.60 -5.67 1.36
C ALA A 20 22.09 -5.44 1.48
N GLY A 21 21.44 -5.03 0.38
CA GLY A 21 20.02 -4.71 0.39
C GLY A 21 19.61 -3.80 -0.76
N SER A 22 18.36 -3.35 -0.73
CA SER A 22 17.78 -2.50 -1.75
C SER A 22 16.99 -1.35 -1.15
N SER A 23 17.16 -0.15 -1.70
CA SER A 23 16.35 1.02 -1.33
C SER A 23 15.33 1.32 -2.42
N TYR A 24 14.25 1.97 -2.06
CA TYR A 24 13.24 2.42 -3.02
C TYR A 24 12.59 3.74 -2.59
N VAL A 25 12.05 4.42 -3.57
CA VAL A 25 11.09 5.49 -3.40
C VAL A 25 9.95 5.30 -4.39
N THR A 26 8.73 5.51 -3.95
CA THR A 26 7.55 5.53 -4.82
C THR A 26 6.68 6.72 -4.48
N GLY A 27 6.08 7.30 -5.51
CA GLY A 27 5.15 8.41 -5.33
C GLY A 27 4.10 8.41 -6.42
N ASN A 28 2.99 9.08 -6.14
CA ASN A 28 1.88 9.16 -7.07
C ASN A 28 1.12 10.47 -6.96
N VAL A 29 0.25 10.71 -7.93
CA VAL A 29 -0.83 11.69 -7.89
C VAL A 29 -2.14 10.95 -8.12
N GLN A 30 -3.14 11.21 -7.30
CA GLN A 30 -4.42 10.56 -7.29
C GLN A 30 -5.51 11.60 -7.59
N PHE A 31 -6.33 11.36 -8.60
CA PHE A 31 -7.47 12.19 -8.99
C PHE A 31 -8.74 11.47 -8.54
N HIS A 32 -9.45 12.05 -7.58
CA HIS A 32 -10.64 11.47 -6.96
C HIS A 32 -11.90 12.03 -7.62
N ASP A 33 -12.93 11.20 -7.78
CA ASP A 33 -14.26 11.65 -8.15
C ASP A 33 -15.04 12.23 -6.95
N ASP A 34 -14.60 11.86 -5.74
CA ASP A 34 -15.14 12.35 -4.48
C ASP A 34 -14.01 12.50 -3.44
N GLY A 35 -13.80 13.71 -2.93
CA GLY A 35 -12.76 14.04 -1.96
C GLY A 35 -13.03 13.60 -0.53
N ARG A 36 -14.15 12.95 -0.23
CA ARG A 36 -14.58 12.62 1.15
C ARG A 36 -13.56 11.78 1.92
N ILE A 37 -12.89 10.86 1.27
CA ILE A 37 -11.94 9.95 1.94
C ILE A 37 -10.64 10.67 2.29
N HIS A 38 -10.16 11.54 1.40
CA HIS A 38 -8.86 12.20 1.53
C HIS A 38 -8.95 13.72 1.72
N GLY A 39 -10.16 14.28 1.75
CA GLY A 39 -10.40 15.72 1.95
C GLY A 39 -10.00 16.62 0.78
N SER A 40 -9.64 16.07 -0.39
CA SER A 40 -9.25 16.81 -1.58
C SER A 40 -9.55 15.99 -2.84
N ASP A 41 -9.90 16.67 -3.94
CA ASP A 41 -10.10 16.08 -5.26
C ASP A 41 -8.78 15.56 -5.90
N VAL A 42 -7.64 16.05 -5.43
CA VAL A 42 -6.32 15.58 -5.86
C VAL A 42 -5.42 15.38 -4.65
N THR A 43 -4.90 14.17 -4.50
CA THR A 43 -3.94 13.86 -3.43
C THR A 43 -2.68 13.21 -3.96
N SER A 44 -1.73 12.98 -3.08
CA SER A 44 -0.48 12.28 -3.36
C SER A 44 -0.12 11.37 -2.21
N THR A 45 0.54 10.26 -2.54
CA THR A 45 1.24 9.39 -1.58
C THR A 45 2.71 9.36 -1.95
N LEU A 46 3.57 9.43 -0.95
CA LEU A 46 5.01 9.25 -1.09
C LEU A 46 5.48 8.21 -0.09
N GLU A 47 6.19 7.18 -0.55
CA GLU A 47 6.79 6.16 0.31
C GLU A 47 8.26 5.98 -0.04
N ALA A 48 9.08 5.74 0.98
CA ALA A 48 10.48 5.37 0.83
C ALA A 48 10.84 4.29 1.85
N GLY A 49 11.71 3.38 1.46
CA GLY A 49 12.15 2.30 2.33
C GLY A 49 13.48 1.69 1.91
N HIS A 50 13.97 0.84 2.80
CA HIS A 50 15.17 0.03 2.57
C HIS A 50 14.97 -1.38 3.09
N THR A 51 15.37 -2.36 2.29
CA THR A 51 15.39 -3.77 2.67
C THR A 51 16.83 -4.20 2.89
N PHE A 52 17.14 -4.67 4.09
CA PHE A 52 18.40 -5.29 4.46
C PHE A 52 18.29 -6.79 4.20
N ASP A 53 19.11 -7.31 3.29
CA ASP A 53 19.15 -8.76 3.04
C ASP A 53 19.78 -9.50 4.22
N ASN A 54 19.19 -10.63 4.59
CA ASN A 54 19.71 -11.50 5.65
C ASN A 54 19.48 -12.98 5.30
N GLN A 55 20.00 -13.87 6.13
CA GLN A 55 19.95 -15.32 5.89
C GLN A 55 18.51 -15.92 5.86
N PHE A 56 17.51 -15.19 6.33
CA PHE A 56 16.12 -15.66 6.37
C PHE A 56 15.29 -15.10 5.21
N GLY A 57 15.71 -13.97 4.62
CA GLY A 57 15.00 -13.22 3.58
C GLY A 57 15.44 -11.76 3.61
N GLY A 58 14.55 -10.84 4.00
CA GLY A 58 14.87 -9.42 4.08
C GLY A 58 14.17 -8.72 5.24
N PHE A 59 14.87 -7.80 5.89
CA PHE A 59 14.28 -6.90 6.88
C PHE A 59 14.07 -5.53 6.24
N THR A 60 12.81 -5.14 6.05
CA THR A 60 12.44 -3.87 5.41
C THR A 60 12.02 -2.85 6.46
N VAL A 61 12.54 -1.63 6.34
CA VAL A 61 12.04 -0.44 7.06
C VAL A 61 11.55 0.57 6.05
N TYR A 62 10.48 1.28 6.37
CA TYR A 62 9.89 2.25 5.45
C TYR A 62 9.10 3.34 6.16
N THR A 63 8.87 4.42 5.45
CA THR A 63 7.96 5.48 5.82
C THR A 63 7.09 5.86 4.64
N GLU A 64 5.81 6.11 4.90
CA GLU A 64 4.82 6.54 3.93
C GLU A 64 4.14 7.81 4.40
N PHE A 65 3.93 8.75 3.50
CA PHE A 65 3.10 9.94 3.67
C PHE A 65 1.90 9.76 2.75
N ASP A 66 0.72 9.60 3.30
CA ASP A 66 -0.50 9.39 2.54
C ASP A 66 -1.49 10.55 2.72
N GLY A 67 -2.31 10.81 1.69
CA GLY A 67 -3.31 11.87 1.73
C GLY A 67 -2.72 13.29 1.67
N ILE A 68 -1.54 13.49 1.04
CA ILE A 68 -0.99 14.83 0.80
C ILE A 68 -1.92 15.57 -0.16
N GLN A 69 -2.60 16.58 0.31
CA GLN A 69 -3.60 17.34 -0.45
C GLN A 69 -2.94 18.26 -1.47
N LEU A 70 -3.23 18.09 -2.76
CA LEU A 70 -2.70 18.88 -3.87
C LEU A 70 -3.77 19.68 -4.59
N GLY A 71 -5.03 19.28 -4.50
CA GLY A 71 -6.16 19.88 -5.17
C GLY A 71 -7.05 20.74 -4.26
N LYS A 72 -8.30 20.91 -4.67
CA LYS A 72 -9.29 21.62 -3.88
C LYS A 72 -9.69 20.81 -2.66
N LEU A 73 -10.00 21.50 -1.58
CA LEU A 73 -10.52 20.88 -0.37
C LEU A 73 -12.02 20.61 -0.55
N GLU A 74 -12.43 19.36 -0.37
CA GLU A 74 -13.82 18.93 -0.48
C GLU A 74 -14.52 19.06 0.87
N THR A 75 -15.20 20.18 1.08
CA THR A 75 -15.91 20.46 2.35
C THR A 75 -17.42 20.32 2.24
N GLU A 76 -18.00 20.46 1.02
CA GLU A 76 -19.46 20.51 0.81
C GLU A 76 -20.10 19.12 0.79
N ASN A 77 -19.38 18.09 0.35
CA ASN A 77 -19.90 16.71 0.21
C ASN A 77 -19.48 15.78 1.36
N GLY A 78 -19.25 16.34 2.55
CA GLY A 78 -18.78 15.56 3.70
C GLY A 78 -17.30 15.19 3.63
N GLY A 79 -16.54 15.82 2.75
CA GLY A 79 -15.08 15.69 2.69
C GLY A 79 -14.43 16.16 3.97
N ALA A 80 -13.28 15.59 4.30
CA ALA A 80 -12.53 15.92 5.52
C ALA A 80 -11.97 17.37 5.52
N GLY A 81 -12.09 18.10 4.41
CA GLY A 81 -11.59 19.46 4.28
C GLY A 81 -10.05 19.49 4.38
N ASN A 82 -9.53 20.41 5.18
CA ASN A 82 -8.09 20.47 5.41
C ASN A 82 -7.66 19.40 6.40
N THR A 83 -7.24 18.24 5.89
CA THR A 83 -6.71 17.14 6.71
C THR A 83 -5.19 17.11 6.68
N THR A 84 -4.61 16.65 7.76
CA THR A 84 -3.16 16.40 7.83
C THR A 84 -2.85 15.05 7.17
N PRO A 85 -1.80 14.97 6.34
CA PRO A 85 -1.38 13.68 5.81
C PRO A 85 -1.13 12.65 6.90
N ALA A 86 -1.52 11.42 6.63
CA ALA A 86 -1.18 10.30 7.49
C ALA A 86 0.28 9.90 7.26
N ILE A 87 1.02 9.67 8.33
CA ILE A 87 2.42 9.23 8.29
C ILE A 87 2.48 7.83 8.86
N THR A 88 2.89 6.85 8.05
CA THR A 88 3.15 5.49 8.49
C THR A 88 4.65 5.27 8.58
N VAL A 89 5.12 4.79 9.73
CA VAL A 89 6.48 4.24 9.89
C VAL A 89 6.35 2.75 10.15
N GLY A 90 7.07 1.94 9.40
CA GLY A 90 6.92 0.49 9.47
C GLY A 90 8.22 -0.27 9.34
N GLY A 91 8.17 -1.52 9.79
CA GLY A 91 9.21 -2.49 9.56
C GLY A 91 8.65 -3.90 9.53
N GLU A 92 9.24 -4.75 8.69
CA GLU A 92 8.83 -6.14 8.55
C GLU A 92 10.02 -7.06 8.22
N GLN A 93 10.00 -8.27 8.76
CA GLN A 93 10.94 -9.33 8.42
C GLN A 93 10.24 -10.36 7.55
N SER A 94 10.79 -10.61 6.38
CA SER A 94 10.35 -11.68 5.49
C SER A 94 11.18 -12.96 5.71
N PHE A 95 10.55 -14.10 5.47
CA PHE A 95 11.14 -15.44 5.58
C PHE A 95 10.80 -16.22 4.32
N ASN A 96 11.82 -16.66 3.59
CA ASN A 96 11.66 -17.55 2.44
C ASN A 96 11.52 -18.98 2.97
N ILE A 97 10.32 -19.56 2.88
CA ILE A 97 10.04 -20.93 3.34
C ILE A 97 10.44 -21.95 2.27
N THR A 98 10.16 -21.60 1.00
CA THR A 98 10.62 -22.33 -0.20
C THR A 98 11.00 -21.33 -1.28
N ASP A 99 11.42 -21.81 -2.45
CA ASP A 99 11.66 -20.94 -3.62
C ASP A 99 10.43 -20.16 -4.08
N HIS A 100 9.23 -20.61 -3.68
CA HIS A 100 7.95 -20.03 -4.09
C HIS A 100 7.15 -19.44 -2.94
N LEU A 101 7.22 -20.04 -1.75
CA LEU A 101 6.44 -19.65 -0.58
C LEU A 101 7.26 -18.78 0.35
N TRP A 102 6.71 -17.62 0.71
CA TRP A 102 7.28 -16.74 1.71
C TRP A 102 6.23 -16.26 2.72
N VAL A 103 6.68 -15.90 3.90
CA VAL A 103 5.87 -15.26 4.94
C VAL A 103 6.59 -14.02 5.46
N ALA A 104 5.87 -13.11 6.08
CA ALA A 104 6.48 -11.99 6.80
C ALA A 104 5.67 -11.64 8.04
N ALA A 105 6.35 -11.07 9.02
CA ALA A 105 5.73 -10.44 10.17
C ALA A 105 6.32 -9.05 10.37
N GLY A 106 5.50 -8.11 10.80
CA GLY A 106 5.94 -6.74 10.92
C GLY A 106 5.01 -5.90 11.79
N TYR A 107 5.36 -4.62 11.82
CA TYR A 107 4.62 -3.62 12.55
C TYR A 107 4.65 -2.30 11.81
N GLN A 108 3.54 -1.59 11.86
CA GLN A 108 3.41 -0.21 11.39
C GLN A 108 2.87 0.67 12.53
N HIS A 109 3.30 1.90 12.54
CA HIS A 109 2.78 2.94 13.42
C HIS A 109 2.22 4.07 12.56
N LEU A 110 0.97 4.43 12.79
CA LEU A 110 0.31 5.53 12.09
C LEU A 110 0.28 6.77 12.96
N PHE A 111 0.73 7.86 12.39
CA PHE A 111 0.67 9.20 12.96
C PHE A 111 -0.18 10.12 12.07
N SER A 112 -0.85 11.09 12.67
CA SER A 112 -1.46 12.22 11.96
C SER A 112 -1.41 13.45 12.87
N ALA A 113 -1.12 14.62 12.32
CA ALA A 113 -0.99 15.88 13.06
C ALA A 113 -0.04 15.84 14.28
N GLY A 114 0.93 14.93 14.30
CA GLY A 114 1.84 14.73 15.43
C GLY A 114 1.32 13.81 16.52
N GLU A 115 0.11 13.30 16.39
CA GLU A 115 -0.51 12.38 17.35
C GLU A 115 -0.38 10.92 16.87
N ASN A 116 -0.30 9.99 17.83
CA ASN A 116 -0.40 8.57 17.55
C ASN A 116 -1.85 8.23 17.22
N VAL A 117 -2.07 7.62 16.04
CA VAL A 117 -3.42 7.28 15.58
C VAL A 117 -3.69 5.79 15.73
N GLN A 118 -2.78 4.93 15.26
CA GLN A 118 -2.99 3.49 15.32
C GLN A 118 -1.67 2.73 15.48
N TYR A 119 -1.76 1.62 16.21
CA TYR A 119 -0.78 0.54 16.24
C TYR A 119 -1.22 -0.56 15.27
N ARG A 120 -0.33 -0.99 14.36
CA ARG A 120 -0.70 -1.87 13.26
C ARG A 120 0.25 -3.08 13.13
N PRO A 121 0.18 -4.08 14.04
CA PRO A 121 0.86 -5.34 13.82
C PRO A 121 0.31 -6.04 12.57
N LEU A 122 1.18 -6.72 11.82
CA LEU A 122 0.81 -7.36 10.58
C LEU A 122 1.53 -8.69 10.34
N VAL A 123 0.89 -9.53 9.55
CA VAL A 123 1.48 -10.73 8.98
C VAL A 123 1.18 -10.79 7.48
N LYS A 124 2.08 -11.40 6.73
CA LYS A 124 1.92 -11.62 5.29
C LYS A 124 2.22 -13.08 4.94
N ILE A 125 1.57 -13.55 3.90
CA ILE A 125 1.89 -14.79 3.21
C ILE A 125 1.83 -14.55 1.70
N GLY A 126 2.73 -15.15 0.95
CA GLY A 126 2.69 -15.05 -0.50
C GLY A 126 3.27 -16.27 -1.19
N TYR A 127 2.80 -16.50 -2.39
CA TYR A 127 3.24 -17.58 -3.26
C TYR A 127 3.47 -17.08 -4.69
N ASN A 128 4.63 -17.39 -5.24
CA ASN A 128 5.04 -17.03 -6.60
C ASN A 128 5.03 -18.28 -7.47
N PHE A 129 4.19 -18.30 -8.50
CA PHE A 129 4.13 -19.40 -9.46
C PHE A 129 5.15 -19.22 -10.59
N ASP A 130 5.59 -20.31 -11.19
CA ASP A 130 6.56 -20.29 -12.32
C ASP A 130 6.00 -19.62 -13.58
N ASN A 131 4.69 -19.52 -13.71
CA ASN A 131 4.01 -18.90 -14.86
C ASN A 131 3.85 -17.38 -14.77
N GLY A 132 4.51 -16.74 -13.78
CA GLY A 132 4.47 -15.29 -13.59
C GLY A 132 3.28 -14.78 -12.77
N ILE A 133 2.42 -15.66 -12.26
CA ILE A 133 1.37 -15.30 -11.31
C ILE A 133 1.98 -15.23 -9.90
N SER A 134 1.55 -14.27 -9.10
CA SER A 134 1.83 -14.20 -7.67
C SER A 134 0.53 -13.97 -6.89
N LEU A 135 0.41 -14.60 -5.74
CA LEU A 135 -0.68 -14.40 -4.81
C LEU A 135 -0.10 -13.96 -3.48
N SER A 136 -0.72 -13.00 -2.81
CA SER A 136 -0.35 -12.67 -1.44
C SER A 136 -1.55 -12.16 -0.64
N ASN A 137 -1.47 -12.37 0.66
CA ASN A 137 -2.36 -11.76 1.63
C ASN A 137 -1.52 -11.04 2.69
N ARG A 138 -1.96 -9.86 3.07
CA ARG A 138 -1.52 -9.18 4.28
C ARG A 138 -2.72 -9.02 5.20
N THR A 139 -2.61 -9.52 6.41
CA THR A 139 -3.58 -9.23 7.48
C THR A 139 -2.93 -8.30 8.49
N ARG A 140 -3.64 -7.23 8.85
CA ARG A 140 -3.16 -6.18 9.74
C ARG A 140 -4.25 -5.81 10.72
N ALA A 141 -3.94 -5.76 12.03
CA ALA A 141 -4.82 -5.20 13.02
C ALA A 141 -4.68 -3.67 13.05
N HIS A 142 -5.77 -2.96 13.15
CA HIS A 142 -5.84 -1.51 13.37
C HIS A 142 -6.31 -1.26 14.79
N ILE A 143 -5.37 -1.09 15.70
CA ILE A 143 -5.61 -0.86 17.12
C ILE A 143 -5.57 0.65 17.34
N ASP A 144 -6.66 1.25 17.83
CA ASP A 144 -6.70 2.67 18.12
C ASP A 144 -5.67 3.03 19.21
N ALA A 145 -4.92 4.10 19.00
CA ALA A 145 -3.88 4.53 19.95
C ALA A 145 -4.39 5.57 20.96
N THR A 146 -5.58 6.11 20.73
CA THR A 146 -6.17 7.21 21.51
C THR A 146 -7.34 6.74 22.38
N ASP A 147 -8.01 5.65 21.98
CA ASP A 147 -9.13 5.05 22.69
C ASP A 147 -8.87 3.56 22.94
N ALA A 148 -8.61 3.21 24.20
CA ALA A 148 -8.33 1.83 24.60
C ALA A 148 -9.58 0.93 24.59
N ASP A 149 -10.78 1.53 24.55
CA ASP A 149 -12.06 0.82 24.53
C ASP A 149 -12.59 0.66 23.09
N ALA A 150 -11.92 1.25 22.10
CA ALA A 150 -12.28 1.10 20.71
C ALA A 150 -12.02 -0.33 20.21
N ASP A 151 -12.97 -0.86 19.43
CA ASP A 151 -12.82 -2.17 18.80
C ASP A 151 -11.65 -2.17 17.80
N THR A 152 -10.91 -3.29 17.79
CA THR A 152 -9.82 -3.48 16.83
C THR A 152 -10.38 -3.88 15.48
N ASP A 153 -10.18 -3.07 14.45
CA ASP A 153 -10.51 -3.48 13.09
C ASP A 153 -9.37 -4.29 12.46
N TYR A 154 -9.74 -5.25 11.62
CA TYR A 154 -8.79 -6.08 10.89
C TYR A 154 -8.90 -5.80 9.39
N ARG A 155 -7.78 -5.39 8.81
CA ARG A 155 -7.65 -5.17 7.36
C ARG A 155 -6.98 -6.35 6.70
N MET A 156 -7.60 -6.84 5.63
CA MET A 156 -7.06 -7.88 4.75
C MET A 156 -6.78 -7.29 3.36
N ASP A 157 -5.53 -7.31 2.94
CA ASP A 157 -5.13 -6.94 1.57
C ASP A 157 -4.84 -8.24 0.79
N ASN A 158 -5.73 -8.59 -0.14
CA ASN A 158 -5.62 -9.77 -0.97
C ASN A 158 -5.15 -9.37 -2.37
N ARG A 159 -3.98 -9.82 -2.76
CA ARG A 159 -3.36 -9.37 -4.01
C ARG A 159 -3.09 -10.54 -4.95
N ILE A 160 -3.41 -10.33 -6.23
CA ILE A 160 -2.93 -11.12 -7.33
C ILE A 160 -2.05 -10.24 -8.22
N GLY A 161 -0.87 -10.75 -8.60
CA GLY A 161 0.03 -10.14 -9.57
C GLY A 161 0.20 -11.05 -10.77
N TYR A 162 0.45 -10.46 -11.93
CA TYR A 162 0.75 -11.18 -13.16
C TYR A 162 1.80 -10.46 -13.98
N VAL A 163 2.90 -11.13 -14.25
CA VAL A 163 3.90 -10.64 -15.19
C VAL A 163 3.48 -11.01 -16.59
N MET A 164 2.91 -10.04 -17.28
CA MET A 164 2.41 -10.21 -18.63
C MET A 164 3.53 -10.44 -19.64
N ASN A 165 4.61 -9.68 -19.50
CA ASN A 165 5.84 -9.78 -20.32
C ASN A 165 7.01 -9.07 -19.58
N GLU A 166 8.15 -8.88 -20.27
CA GLU A 166 9.34 -8.23 -19.69
C GLU A 166 9.09 -6.75 -19.31
N ASP A 167 8.11 -6.10 -19.95
CA ASP A 167 7.85 -4.67 -19.81
C ASP A 167 6.63 -4.36 -18.92
N VAL A 168 5.70 -5.31 -18.75
CA VAL A 168 4.39 -5.03 -18.14
C VAL A 168 4.06 -6.04 -17.04
N THR A 169 3.78 -5.51 -15.87
CA THR A 169 3.20 -6.26 -14.74
C THR A 169 1.83 -5.68 -14.40
N LEU A 170 0.85 -6.56 -14.27
CA LEU A 170 -0.50 -6.23 -13.83
C LEU A 170 -0.66 -6.67 -12.38
N SER A 171 -1.44 -5.94 -11.59
CA SER A 171 -1.85 -6.42 -10.28
C SER A 171 -3.26 -5.95 -9.95
N TYR A 172 -3.96 -6.78 -9.20
CA TYR A 172 -5.23 -6.45 -8.58
C TYR A 172 -5.09 -6.66 -7.08
N ASN A 173 -5.57 -5.70 -6.30
CA ASN A 173 -5.62 -5.76 -4.85
C ASN A 173 -7.06 -5.55 -4.39
N ASN A 174 -7.53 -6.43 -3.51
CA ASN A 174 -8.78 -6.30 -2.81
C ASN A 174 -8.48 -6.03 -1.34
N VAL A 175 -8.91 -4.91 -0.84
CA VAL A 175 -8.75 -4.53 0.57
C VAL A 175 -10.09 -4.68 1.26
N TYR A 176 -10.13 -5.45 2.33
CA TYR A 176 -11.34 -5.67 3.13
C TYR A 176 -11.09 -5.26 4.59
N MET A 177 -11.96 -4.40 5.11
CA MET A 177 -12.01 -4.00 6.52
C MET A 177 -13.13 -4.79 7.18
N ILE A 178 -12.81 -5.60 8.18
CA ILE A 178 -13.75 -6.60 8.72
C ILE A 178 -14.84 -5.94 9.55
N GLU A 179 -14.49 -5.06 10.50
CA GLU A 179 -15.47 -4.40 11.37
C GLU A 179 -16.28 -3.33 10.61
N ALA A 180 -15.62 -2.58 9.72
CA ALA A 180 -16.28 -1.57 8.92
C ALA A 180 -17.11 -2.17 7.77
N GLU A 181 -16.97 -3.49 7.48
CA GLU A 181 -17.62 -4.19 6.37
C GLU A 181 -17.44 -3.47 5.01
N THR A 182 -16.30 -2.78 4.84
CA THR A 182 -15.98 -2.04 3.62
C THR A 182 -14.93 -2.73 2.79
N MET A 183 -14.97 -2.49 1.48
CA MET A 183 -14.10 -3.12 0.52
C MET A 183 -13.54 -2.10 -0.47
N ASP A 184 -12.23 -2.15 -0.72
CA ASP A 184 -11.61 -1.38 -1.79
C ASP A 184 -11.11 -2.32 -2.90
N HIS A 185 -11.09 -1.81 -4.11
CA HIS A 185 -10.57 -2.48 -5.29
C HIS A 185 -9.51 -1.60 -5.95
N GLU A 186 -8.35 -2.17 -6.21
CA GLU A 186 -7.23 -1.48 -6.84
C GLU A 186 -6.73 -2.34 -8.01
N PHE A 187 -6.72 -1.78 -9.21
CA PHE A 187 -6.15 -2.41 -10.39
C PHE A 187 -5.00 -1.57 -10.91
N ARG A 188 -3.80 -2.16 -10.99
CA ARG A 188 -2.57 -1.47 -11.40
C ARG A 188 -1.92 -2.14 -12.58
N ALA A 189 -1.46 -1.31 -13.52
CA ALA A 189 -0.53 -1.68 -14.58
C ALA A 189 0.79 -0.92 -14.37
N THR A 190 1.90 -1.64 -14.29
CA THR A 190 3.25 -1.09 -14.11
C THR A 190 4.09 -1.35 -15.34
N TRP A 191 4.75 -0.32 -15.85
CA TRP A 191 5.79 -0.50 -16.86
C TRP A 191 7.09 -0.90 -16.15
N THR A 192 7.40 -2.19 -16.21
CA THR A 192 8.55 -2.82 -15.57
C THR A 192 9.80 -2.60 -16.41
N ARG A 193 10.73 -1.79 -15.93
CA ARG A 193 12.00 -1.49 -16.62
C ARG A 193 13.10 -1.15 -15.63
N LYS A 194 14.33 -1.03 -16.10
CA LYS A 194 15.42 -0.50 -15.29
C LYS A 194 15.21 0.99 -14.99
N GLY A 195 15.49 1.41 -13.78
CA GLY A 195 15.33 2.80 -13.35
C GLY A 195 13.90 3.12 -12.92
N VAL A 196 13.37 4.25 -13.37
CA VAL A 196 12.02 4.69 -13.01
C VAL A 196 10.98 3.77 -13.66
N GLN A 197 10.06 3.22 -12.85
CA GLN A 197 8.97 2.35 -13.26
C GLN A 197 7.64 3.08 -13.10
N PRO A 198 7.10 3.70 -14.15
CA PRO A 198 5.81 4.35 -14.06
C PRO A 198 4.69 3.33 -13.95
N TYR A 199 3.60 3.73 -13.28
CA TYR A 199 2.39 2.93 -13.20
C TYR A 199 1.14 3.79 -13.30
N PHE A 200 0.08 3.13 -13.70
CA PHE A 200 -1.29 3.63 -13.67
C PHE A 200 -2.13 2.70 -12.82
N GLU A 201 -3.02 3.28 -12.00
CA GLU A 201 -3.90 2.50 -11.14
C GLU A 201 -5.31 3.09 -11.14
N LEU A 202 -6.30 2.22 -11.14
CA LEU A 202 -7.70 2.51 -10.91
C LEU A 202 -8.05 2.02 -9.51
N ARG A 203 -8.65 2.89 -8.70
CA ARG A 203 -9.15 2.56 -7.36
C ARG A 203 -10.64 2.78 -7.29
N SER A 204 -11.32 1.89 -6.54
CA SER A 204 -12.67 2.08 -6.04
C SER A 204 -12.63 1.78 -4.55
N GLN A 205 -12.80 2.82 -3.72
CA GLN A 205 -12.52 2.78 -2.29
C GLN A 205 -13.81 2.90 -1.46
N ALA A 206 -13.80 2.27 -0.28
CA ALA A 206 -14.95 2.20 0.64
C ALA A 206 -16.20 1.59 -0.01
N HIS A 207 -16.01 0.65 -0.92
CA HIS A 207 -17.11 -0.06 -1.57
C HIS A 207 -17.97 -0.80 -0.54
N GLY A 208 -19.27 -0.52 -0.54
CA GLY A 208 -20.25 -1.03 0.44
C GLY A 208 -20.50 -0.09 1.61
N ALA A 209 -19.72 0.98 1.79
CA ALA A 209 -20.02 2.01 2.77
C ALA A 209 -21.20 2.89 2.30
N GLU A 210 -22.06 3.30 3.25
CA GLU A 210 -23.21 4.17 3.01
C GLU A 210 -23.23 5.32 4.04
N ASN A 211 -23.81 6.45 3.63
CA ASN A 211 -24.09 7.54 4.55
C ASN A 211 -25.40 7.27 5.32
N SER A 212 -25.77 8.16 6.24
CA SER A 212 -26.99 8.06 7.03
C SER A 212 -28.29 8.11 6.20
N SER A 213 -28.22 8.51 4.94
CA SER A 213 -29.33 8.55 3.99
C SER A 213 -29.37 7.31 3.09
N GLY A 214 -28.42 6.38 3.22
CA GLY A 214 -28.30 5.19 2.37
C GLY A 214 -27.60 5.42 1.03
N ASP A 215 -26.96 6.58 0.83
CA ASP A 215 -26.20 6.84 -0.39
C ASP A 215 -24.80 6.22 -0.28
N SER A 216 -24.33 5.61 -1.37
CA SER A 216 -23.00 5.02 -1.43
C SER A 216 -21.91 6.07 -1.20
N LEU A 217 -20.89 5.69 -0.40
CA LEU A 217 -19.69 6.49 -0.11
C LEU A 217 -18.48 6.07 -0.95
N VAL A 218 -18.69 5.38 -2.05
CA VAL A 218 -17.59 4.96 -2.93
C VAL A 218 -16.90 6.17 -3.53
N ASN A 219 -15.57 6.20 -3.41
CA ASN A 219 -14.67 7.14 -4.06
C ASN A 219 -13.86 6.40 -5.12
N ASN A 220 -13.96 6.81 -6.38
CA ASN A 220 -13.11 6.27 -7.43
C ASN A 220 -11.93 7.21 -7.67
N ALA A 221 -10.76 6.63 -7.92
CA ALA A 221 -9.58 7.41 -8.20
C ALA A 221 -8.79 6.87 -9.39
N PHE A 222 -8.29 7.81 -10.19
CA PHE A 222 -7.25 7.57 -11.20
C PHE A 222 -5.90 7.93 -10.59
N VAL A 223 -4.98 6.98 -10.55
CA VAL A 223 -3.68 7.15 -9.93
C VAL A 223 -2.58 7.03 -10.97
N PHE A 224 -1.72 8.02 -11.04
CA PHE A 224 -0.50 8.01 -11.84
C PHE A 224 0.69 8.08 -10.91
N GLY A 225 1.57 7.12 -10.99
CA GLY A 225 2.72 7.07 -10.10
C GLY A 225 3.97 6.54 -10.78
N ALA A 226 5.04 6.58 -10.03
CA ALA A 226 6.31 6.00 -10.42
C ALA A 226 7.06 5.48 -9.20
N SER A 227 7.74 4.37 -9.40
CA SER A 227 8.66 3.81 -8.42
C SER A 227 10.07 3.87 -8.97
N TYR A 228 11.02 4.14 -8.09
CA TYR A 228 12.44 4.12 -8.42
C TYR A 228 13.18 3.43 -7.30
N GLY A 229 13.99 2.49 -7.66
CA GLY A 229 14.76 1.77 -6.73
C GLY A 229 16.28 2.00 -6.96
N PHE A 230 17.22 1.95 -5.90
CA PHE A 230 18.67 2.23 -5.94
C PHE A 230 19.47 1.45 -4.87
#